data_c790233eda6190926b7f9bd49e2751a8
#
_entry.id   c790233eda6190926b7f9bd49e2751a8
#
_cell.length_a   1.000
_cell.length_b   1.000
_cell.length_c   1.000
_cell.angle_alpha   90.00
_cell.angle_beta   90.00
_cell.angle_gamma   90.00
#
_symmetry.space_group_name_H-M   'P 1'
#
loop_
_entity.id
_entity.type
_entity.pdbx_description
1 polymer ?
#
loop_
_entity_poly.entity_id
_entity_poly.type
_entity_poly.pdbx_seq_one_letter_code
_entity_poly.pdbx_strand_id
1 'polypeptide(L)'
;MRIGIDLGGTKTEIACLDDDGRFLHRQRITSPRGDYAATIAAIRGLVDAAERATTRIGTVGVGIPGAIGARGRVKNANSTWLIGQPLKTDLEAALQREVRIENDANCFAVSEAVDGAAAGLPTVFGVILGTGVGGGLVVDGRVLRGCNAIAGEWGHNPLPAPRDNERPGPACYCGCRGCVETWLSGPGLARDAGRDDGHAEAVVAAMRAGDPAAQAAFTRYVDRLARALGAVINVFDPHAVVLGGGLSNVDELYAALSARLPAHVFSDTVDTAVLRHRHGDSSGVRGAAWLWPPGS
;
A
#
# COMPACT_ATOMS: atom_id res chain seq x y z
N MET A 1 -6.68 23.61 -2.97
CA MET A 1 -5.41 22.91 -2.73
C MET A 1 -5.66 21.75 -1.78
N ARG A 2 -5.06 20.60 -2.02
CA ARG A 2 -5.10 19.43 -1.13
C ARG A 2 -3.71 19.16 -0.59
N ILE A 3 -3.62 18.94 0.71
CA ILE A 3 -2.39 18.60 1.41
C ILE A 3 -2.44 17.13 1.74
N GLY A 4 -1.49 16.37 1.25
CA GLY A 4 -1.26 14.98 1.64
C GLY A 4 -0.03 14.88 2.52
N ILE A 5 -0.11 14.03 3.54
CA ILE A 5 1.01 13.70 4.42
C ILE A 5 1.16 12.19 4.43
N ASP A 6 2.36 11.70 4.18
CA ASP A 6 2.75 10.30 4.36
C ASP A 6 3.60 10.21 5.63
N LEU A 7 3.01 9.68 6.69
CA LEU A 7 3.64 9.53 8.00
C LEU A 7 4.32 8.17 8.12
N GLY A 8 5.52 8.06 7.60
CA GLY A 8 6.31 6.84 7.74
C GLY A 8 7.10 6.77 9.07
N GLY A 9 7.60 5.57 9.40
CA GLY A 9 8.37 5.33 10.63
C GLY A 9 9.75 6.01 10.67
N THR A 10 10.33 6.35 9.52
CA THR A 10 11.65 7.00 9.41
C THR A 10 11.59 8.36 8.73
N LYS A 11 10.65 8.56 7.85
CA LYS A 11 10.47 9.78 7.06
C LYS A 11 9.01 10.17 7.04
N THR A 12 8.75 11.47 7.16
CA THR A 12 7.43 12.07 6.96
C THR A 12 7.51 12.97 5.74
N GLU A 13 6.60 12.80 4.82
CA GLU A 13 6.54 13.58 3.59
C GLU A 13 5.23 14.35 3.51
N ILE A 14 5.29 15.61 3.05
CA ILE A 14 4.14 16.42 2.71
C ILE A 14 4.16 16.76 1.23
N ALA A 15 2.99 16.75 0.59
CA ALA A 15 2.80 17.23 -0.76
C ALA A 15 1.50 18.05 -0.84
N CYS A 16 1.55 19.16 -1.57
CA CYS A 16 0.38 19.97 -1.91
C CYS A 16 0.04 19.75 -3.37
N LEU A 17 -1.20 19.40 -3.66
CA LEU A 17 -1.72 19.22 -5.00
C LEU A 17 -2.74 20.29 -5.35
N ASP A 18 -2.74 20.72 -6.62
CA ASP A 18 -3.86 21.48 -7.20
C ASP A 18 -5.01 20.52 -7.58
N ASP A 19 -6.03 21.07 -8.23
CA ASP A 19 -7.22 20.32 -8.64
C ASP A 19 -6.94 19.34 -9.77
N ASP A 20 -5.89 19.56 -10.54
CA ASP A 20 -5.41 18.69 -11.63
C ASP A 20 -4.39 17.64 -11.14
N GLY A 21 -4.09 17.60 -9.83
CA GLY A 21 -3.12 16.68 -9.24
C GLY A 21 -1.66 17.08 -9.45
N ARG A 22 -1.37 18.32 -9.88
CA ARG A 22 0.01 18.81 -10.01
C ARG A 22 0.57 19.19 -8.65
N PHE A 23 1.86 18.90 -8.43
CA PHE A 23 2.55 19.32 -7.21
C PHE A 23 2.74 20.85 -7.19
N LEU A 24 2.21 21.49 -6.16
CA LEU A 24 2.45 22.90 -5.83
C LEU A 24 3.63 23.03 -4.86
N HIS A 25 3.77 22.08 -3.92
CA HIS A 25 4.82 22.03 -2.93
C HIS A 25 5.09 20.59 -2.52
N ARG A 26 6.34 20.29 -2.17
CA ARG A 26 6.73 18.98 -1.63
C ARG A 26 7.91 19.15 -0.70
N GLN A 27 7.84 18.51 0.47
CA GLN A 27 8.91 18.51 1.45
C GLN A 27 8.96 17.18 2.19
N ARG A 28 10.15 16.75 2.57
CA ARG A 28 10.37 15.52 3.35
C ARG A 28 11.27 15.84 4.53
N ILE A 29 10.92 15.29 5.69
CA ILE A 29 11.69 15.39 6.92
C ILE A 29 11.96 14.00 7.51
N THR A 30 12.91 13.90 8.43
CA THR A 30 13.06 12.72 9.30
C THR A 30 11.89 12.68 10.30
N SER A 31 11.24 11.53 10.46
CA SER A 31 10.15 11.36 11.43
C SER A 31 10.67 11.44 12.87
N PRO A 32 9.98 12.10 13.78
CA PRO A 32 10.27 12.09 15.22
C PRO A 32 9.94 10.72 15.82
N ARG A 33 10.91 9.77 15.76
CA ARG A 33 10.72 8.40 16.21
C ARG A 33 10.56 8.33 17.74
N GLY A 34 9.56 7.59 18.21
CA GLY A 34 9.33 7.35 19.64
C GLY A 34 8.68 8.51 20.38
N ASP A 35 8.43 9.66 19.73
CA ASP A 35 7.84 10.84 20.35
C ASP A 35 6.56 11.25 19.61
N TYR A 36 5.43 10.97 20.25
CA TYR A 36 4.11 11.29 19.71
C TYR A 36 3.84 12.80 19.65
N ALA A 37 4.20 13.56 20.69
CA ALA A 37 3.97 15.01 20.73
C ALA A 37 4.81 15.71 19.65
N ALA A 38 6.08 15.33 19.50
CA ALA A 38 6.93 15.82 18.43
C ALA A 38 6.40 15.45 17.05
N THR A 39 5.75 14.29 16.89
CA THR A 39 5.10 13.90 15.62
C THR A 39 3.96 14.86 15.26
N ILE A 40 3.07 15.20 16.20
CA ILE A 40 2.01 16.20 15.99
C ILE A 40 2.59 17.56 15.64
N ALA A 41 3.59 18.03 16.39
CA ALA A 41 4.25 19.31 16.15
C ALA A 41 4.94 19.38 14.78
N ALA A 42 5.60 18.28 14.37
CA ALA A 42 6.26 18.18 13.07
C ALA A 42 5.24 18.27 11.91
N ILE A 43 4.12 17.54 12.00
CA ILE A 43 3.05 17.58 11.00
C ILE A 43 2.46 19.00 10.91
N ARG A 44 2.17 19.65 12.04
CA ARG A 44 1.69 21.04 12.06
C ARG A 44 2.71 21.97 11.38
N GLY A 45 3.98 21.86 11.74
CA GLY A 45 5.04 22.69 11.15
C GLY A 45 5.16 22.53 9.64
N LEU A 46 5.01 21.29 9.13
CA LEU A 46 5.00 21.00 7.70
C LEU A 46 3.80 21.63 7.00
N VAL A 47 2.60 21.54 7.58
CA VAL A 47 1.38 22.17 7.01
C VAL A 47 1.53 23.68 6.99
N ASP A 48 1.94 24.30 8.10
CA ASP A 48 2.15 25.74 8.19
C ASP A 48 3.20 26.25 7.17
N ALA A 49 4.28 25.48 6.95
CA ALA A 49 5.31 25.81 5.98
C ALA A 49 4.79 25.70 4.53
N ALA A 50 4.05 24.64 4.22
CA ALA A 50 3.48 24.41 2.91
C ALA A 50 2.43 25.46 2.54
N GLU A 51 1.57 25.87 3.48
CA GLU A 51 0.57 26.93 3.28
C GLU A 51 1.22 28.30 3.08
N ARG A 52 2.27 28.60 3.82
CA ARG A 52 3.07 29.82 3.57
C ARG A 52 3.73 29.81 2.19
N ALA A 53 4.34 28.69 1.80
CA ALA A 53 5.03 28.56 0.51
C ALA A 53 4.07 28.67 -0.68
N THR A 54 2.84 28.17 -0.55
CA THR A 54 1.83 28.19 -1.61
C THR A 54 0.86 29.39 -1.53
N THR A 55 0.90 30.14 -0.44
CA THR A 55 -0.07 31.22 -0.12
C THR A 55 -1.54 30.76 -0.17
N ARG A 56 -1.78 29.46 0.14
CA ARG A 56 -3.10 28.82 0.07
C ARG A 56 -3.33 27.97 1.32
N ILE A 57 -4.57 27.95 1.81
CA ILE A 57 -5.03 27.00 2.82
C ILE A 57 -5.54 25.75 2.10
N GLY A 58 -5.21 24.56 2.60
CA GLY A 58 -5.60 23.30 2.00
C GLY A 58 -6.40 22.38 2.93
N THR A 59 -7.15 21.44 2.35
CA THR A 59 -7.67 20.28 3.07
C THR A 59 -6.53 19.32 3.40
N VAL A 60 -6.58 18.60 4.53
CA VAL A 60 -5.47 17.75 4.99
C VAL A 60 -5.88 16.30 5.05
N GLY A 61 -5.13 15.47 4.34
CA GLY A 61 -5.18 14.01 4.42
C GLY A 61 -3.85 13.43 4.89
N VAL A 62 -3.90 12.34 5.67
CA VAL A 62 -2.72 11.71 6.25
C VAL A 62 -2.76 10.20 5.99
N GLY A 63 -1.72 9.69 5.35
CA GLY A 63 -1.42 8.26 5.27
C GLY A 63 -0.59 7.82 6.46
N ILE A 64 -0.97 6.72 7.10
CA ILE A 64 -0.25 6.18 8.26
C ILE A 64 0.02 4.69 8.07
N PRO A 65 1.09 4.14 8.65
CA PRO A 65 1.19 2.70 8.85
C PRO A 65 0.12 2.28 9.87
N GLY A 66 -0.62 1.20 9.58
CA GLY A 66 -1.75 0.77 10.40
C GLY A 66 -3.06 1.52 10.10
N ALA A 67 -4.00 1.54 11.04
CA ALA A 67 -5.33 2.09 10.82
C ALA A 67 -5.90 2.78 12.05
N ILE A 68 -6.91 3.64 11.85
CA ILE A 68 -7.73 4.17 12.95
C ILE A 68 -8.87 3.17 13.23
N GLY A 69 -8.83 2.56 14.40
CA GLY A 69 -9.86 1.63 14.85
C GLY A 69 -11.18 2.31 15.25
N ALA A 70 -12.20 1.50 15.56
CA ALA A 70 -13.55 1.97 15.91
C ALA A 70 -13.60 2.94 17.11
N ARG A 71 -12.59 2.88 18.01
CA ARG A 71 -12.49 3.79 19.17
C ARG A 71 -11.70 5.06 18.86
N GLY A 72 -11.44 5.39 17.59
CA GLY A 72 -10.69 6.58 17.18
C GLY A 72 -9.18 6.52 17.45
N ARG A 73 -8.63 5.35 17.82
CA ARG A 73 -7.21 5.19 18.16
C ARG A 73 -6.46 4.42 17.08
N VAL A 74 -5.19 4.75 16.91
CA VAL A 74 -4.28 4.03 16.00
C VAL A 74 -4.09 2.58 16.47
N LYS A 75 -4.14 1.64 15.52
CA LYS A 75 -3.87 0.22 15.71
C LYS A 75 -2.98 -0.33 14.59
N ASN A 76 -2.33 -1.47 14.85
CA ASN A 76 -1.55 -2.25 13.86
C ASN A 76 -0.44 -1.44 13.15
N ALA A 77 0.14 -0.44 13.82
CA ALA A 77 1.17 0.41 13.23
C ALA A 77 2.59 -0.12 13.50
N ASN A 78 3.45 -0.11 12.48
CA ASN A 78 4.90 -0.35 12.65
C ASN A 78 5.56 0.79 13.45
N SER A 79 5.00 1.99 13.38
CA SER A 79 5.36 3.13 14.23
C SER A 79 4.69 2.98 15.59
N THR A 80 5.28 2.15 16.46
CA THR A 80 4.67 1.68 17.70
C THR A 80 4.25 2.80 18.67
N TRP A 81 4.91 3.96 18.65
CA TRP A 81 4.56 5.13 19.47
C TRP A 81 3.23 5.79 19.10
N LEU A 82 2.69 5.46 17.92
CA LEU A 82 1.35 5.89 17.49
C LEU A 82 0.25 4.99 18.04
N ILE A 83 0.55 3.73 18.38
CA ILE A 83 -0.46 2.75 18.79
C ILE A 83 -1.18 3.23 20.06
N GLY A 84 -2.51 3.18 20.02
CA GLY A 84 -3.37 3.62 21.12
C GLY A 84 -3.59 5.13 21.21
N GLN A 85 -2.91 5.93 20.39
CA GLN A 85 -3.05 7.40 20.39
C GLN A 85 -4.28 7.86 19.58
N PRO A 86 -4.95 8.95 20.00
CA PRO A 86 -6.08 9.54 19.29
C PRO A 86 -5.62 10.48 18.17
N LEU A 87 -4.76 9.99 17.26
CA LEU A 87 -4.02 10.79 16.28
C LEU A 87 -4.90 11.74 15.45
N LYS A 88 -6.11 11.28 15.05
CA LYS A 88 -7.03 12.13 14.29
C LYS A 88 -7.45 13.35 15.08
N THR A 89 -7.94 13.14 16.30
CA THR A 89 -8.42 14.20 17.20
C THR A 89 -7.31 15.19 17.51
N ASP A 90 -6.10 14.71 17.80
CA ASP A 90 -4.99 15.59 18.16
C ASP A 90 -4.49 16.41 16.95
N LEU A 91 -4.48 15.84 15.75
CA LEU A 91 -4.17 16.59 14.53
C LEU A 91 -5.26 17.61 14.19
N GLU A 92 -6.54 17.27 14.34
CA GLU A 92 -7.65 18.21 14.14
C GLU A 92 -7.57 19.39 15.12
N ALA A 93 -7.23 19.12 16.38
CA ALA A 93 -7.00 20.16 17.38
C ALA A 93 -5.77 21.03 17.03
N ALA A 94 -4.66 20.44 16.59
CA ALA A 94 -3.45 21.17 16.25
C ALA A 94 -3.60 22.01 14.99
N LEU A 95 -4.33 21.53 13.98
CA LEU A 95 -4.53 22.19 12.69
C LEU A 95 -5.80 23.03 12.61
N GLN A 96 -6.69 22.97 13.63
CA GLN A 96 -7.97 23.68 13.71
C GLN A 96 -8.87 23.45 12.49
N ARG A 97 -8.85 22.21 11.95
CA ARG A 97 -9.65 21.78 10.80
C ARG A 97 -9.82 20.27 10.76
N GLU A 98 -10.78 19.79 9.97
CA GLU A 98 -10.98 18.36 9.74
C GLU A 98 -9.74 17.73 9.08
N VAL A 99 -9.37 16.52 9.54
CA VAL A 99 -8.28 15.71 8.98
C VAL A 99 -8.83 14.35 8.58
N ARG A 100 -8.52 13.89 7.36
CA ARG A 100 -8.81 12.53 6.93
C ARG A 100 -7.57 11.67 7.08
N ILE A 101 -7.73 10.52 7.71
CA ILE A 101 -6.60 9.57 7.93
C ILE A 101 -6.95 8.22 7.34
N GLU A 102 -6.01 7.66 6.58
CA GLU A 102 -6.09 6.31 6.03
C GLU A 102 -4.78 5.55 6.20
N ASN A 103 -4.87 4.22 6.05
CA ASN A 103 -3.71 3.36 5.92
C ASN A 103 -2.90 3.71 4.65
N ASP A 104 -1.58 3.49 4.69
CA ASP A 104 -0.66 3.76 3.58
C ASP A 104 -1.01 2.99 2.29
N ALA A 105 -1.41 1.71 2.38
CA ALA A 105 -1.86 0.94 1.22
C ALA A 105 -3.19 1.45 0.65
N ASN A 106 -4.11 1.94 1.50
CA ASN A 106 -5.32 2.61 1.06
C ASN A 106 -4.99 3.92 0.33
N CYS A 107 -4.06 4.71 0.84
CA CYS A 107 -3.57 5.92 0.16
C CYS A 107 -2.95 5.57 -1.20
N PHE A 108 -2.12 4.52 -1.27
CA PHE A 108 -1.60 4.03 -2.54
C PHE A 108 -2.73 3.70 -3.54
N ALA A 109 -3.72 2.91 -3.11
CA ALA A 109 -4.84 2.52 -3.96
C ALA A 109 -5.66 3.72 -4.46
N VAL A 110 -5.93 4.71 -3.60
CA VAL A 110 -6.63 5.95 -3.97
C VAL A 110 -5.83 6.75 -4.99
N SER A 111 -4.54 6.93 -4.79
CA SER A 111 -3.68 7.62 -5.75
C SER A 111 -3.79 7.00 -7.14
N GLU A 112 -3.64 5.67 -7.22
CA GLU A 112 -3.66 4.97 -8.49
C GLU A 112 -5.05 4.92 -9.14
N ALA A 113 -6.13 4.98 -8.35
CA ALA A 113 -7.51 5.02 -8.85
C ALA A 113 -7.96 6.41 -9.29
N VAL A 114 -7.44 7.50 -8.66
CA VAL A 114 -7.89 8.86 -8.96
C VAL A 114 -7.13 9.48 -10.14
N ASP A 115 -5.80 9.45 -10.11
CA ASP A 115 -4.96 10.10 -11.13
C ASP A 115 -3.77 9.23 -11.59
N GLY A 116 -3.74 7.96 -11.18
CA GLY A 116 -2.68 7.02 -11.48
C GLY A 116 -2.97 6.06 -12.62
N ALA A 117 -2.48 4.82 -12.50
CA ALA A 117 -2.55 3.80 -13.54
C ALA A 117 -3.97 3.28 -13.80
N ALA A 118 -4.86 3.36 -12.81
CA ALA A 118 -6.27 2.92 -12.90
C ALA A 118 -7.25 4.10 -12.87
N ALA A 119 -6.81 5.30 -13.27
CA ALA A 119 -7.65 6.50 -13.25
C ALA A 119 -8.93 6.29 -14.08
N GLY A 120 -10.08 6.61 -13.46
CA GLY A 120 -11.40 6.50 -14.09
C GLY A 120 -12.01 5.10 -14.06
N LEU A 121 -11.34 4.08 -13.51
CA LEU A 121 -11.93 2.75 -13.34
C LEU A 121 -12.78 2.70 -12.06
N PRO A 122 -13.99 2.07 -12.12
CA PRO A 122 -14.94 2.07 -10.99
C PRO A 122 -14.41 1.32 -9.74
N THR A 123 -13.74 0.18 -9.94
CA THR A 123 -13.23 -0.65 -8.84
C THR A 123 -11.75 -0.96 -9.04
N VAL A 124 -10.95 -0.67 -8.03
CA VAL A 124 -9.48 -0.85 -8.07
C VAL A 124 -9.01 -1.56 -6.82
N PHE A 125 -8.17 -2.56 -6.98
CA PHE A 125 -7.41 -3.17 -5.91
C PHE A 125 -5.95 -2.75 -6.01
N GLY A 126 -5.53 -1.85 -5.13
CA GLY A 126 -4.12 -1.46 -4.99
C GLY A 126 -3.38 -2.50 -4.15
N VAL A 127 -2.23 -2.95 -4.62
CA VAL A 127 -1.41 -4.00 -3.99
C VAL A 127 0.00 -3.48 -3.79
N ILE A 128 0.51 -3.55 -2.58
CA ILE A 128 1.92 -3.23 -2.28
C ILE A 128 2.68 -4.54 -2.05
N LEU A 129 3.73 -4.76 -2.85
CA LEU A 129 4.65 -5.90 -2.76
C LEU A 129 6.06 -5.36 -2.41
N GLY A 130 6.33 -5.22 -1.12
CA GLY A 130 7.56 -4.63 -0.58
C GLY A 130 8.16 -5.47 0.53
N THR A 131 8.63 -4.83 1.62
CA THR A 131 9.06 -5.51 2.86
C THR A 131 7.92 -6.30 3.49
N GLY A 132 6.69 -5.81 3.34
CA GLY A 132 5.46 -6.53 3.64
C GLY A 132 4.55 -6.63 2.42
N VAL A 133 3.31 -7.09 2.62
CA VAL A 133 2.25 -7.14 1.61
C VAL A 133 1.03 -6.40 2.13
N GLY A 134 0.74 -5.26 1.51
CA GLY A 134 -0.45 -4.47 1.80
C GLY A 134 -1.45 -4.48 0.65
N GLY A 135 -2.65 -3.98 0.93
CA GLY A 135 -3.67 -3.77 -0.10
C GLY A 135 -4.69 -2.71 0.30
N GLY A 136 -5.30 -2.10 -0.71
CA GLY A 136 -6.39 -1.15 -0.54
C GLY A 136 -7.45 -1.35 -1.61
N LEU A 137 -8.70 -1.27 -1.20
CA LEU A 137 -9.85 -1.41 -2.08
C LEU A 137 -10.47 -0.04 -2.33
N VAL A 138 -10.69 0.30 -3.61
CA VAL A 138 -11.31 1.56 -4.02
C VAL A 138 -12.51 1.27 -4.89
N VAL A 139 -13.62 1.94 -4.57
CA VAL A 139 -14.88 1.91 -5.33
C VAL A 139 -15.25 3.37 -5.64
N ASP A 140 -15.45 3.69 -6.92
CA ASP A 140 -15.78 5.03 -7.40
C ASP A 140 -14.87 6.14 -6.80
N GLY A 141 -13.56 5.90 -6.81
CA GLY A 141 -12.53 6.81 -6.31
C GLY A 141 -12.49 6.94 -4.77
N ARG A 142 -13.22 6.10 -4.02
CA ARG A 142 -13.29 6.14 -2.56
C ARG A 142 -12.79 4.85 -1.93
N VAL A 143 -12.04 4.98 -0.84
CA VAL A 143 -11.58 3.82 -0.05
C VAL A 143 -12.76 3.04 0.51
N LEU A 144 -12.73 1.73 0.31
CA LEU A 144 -13.58 0.80 1.04
C LEU A 144 -12.89 0.41 2.35
N ARG A 145 -13.26 1.07 3.45
CA ARG A 145 -12.63 0.83 4.77
C ARG A 145 -13.11 -0.46 5.45
N GLY A 146 -14.35 -0.88 5.17
CA GLY A 146 -15.02 -1.93 5.91
C GLY A 146 -15.42 -1.51 7.34
N CYS A 147 -16.28 -2.31 7.98
CA CYS A 147 -16.77 -2.02 9.34
C CYS A 147 -15.69 -2.13 10.42
N ASN A 148 -14.67 -2.95 10.19
CA ASN A 148 -13.54 -3.15 11.10
C ASN A 148 -12.30 -2.30 10.75
N ALA A 149 -12.38 -1.47 9.69
CA ALA A 149 -11.25 -0.73 9.13
C ALA A 149 -10.03 -1.64 8.83
N ILE A 150 -10.31 -2.78 8.15
CA ILE A 150 -9.31 -3.78 7.72
C ILE A 150 -9.56 -4.28 6.30
N ALA A 151 -10.41 -3.61 5.53
CA ALA A 151 -10.58 -3.98 4.13
C ALA A 151 -9.25 -3.78 3.38
N GLY A 152 -8.82 -4.81 2.66
CA GLY A 152 -7.51 -4.81 2.01
C GLY A 152 -6.37 -5.47 2.80
N GLU A 153 -6.58 -5.93 4.03
CA GLU A 153 -5.59 -6.68 4.84
C GLU A 153 -5.37 -8.12 4.33
N TRP A 154 -5.35 -8.30 3.04
CA TRP A 154 -5.23 -9.60 2.36
C TRP A 154 -3.89 -10.30 2.60
N GLY A 155 -2.85 -9.52 2.93
CA GLY A 155 -1.52 -10.02 3.27
C GLY A 155 -1.52 -10.97 4.47
N HIS A 156 -2.52 -10.86 5.37
CA HIS A 156 -2.67 -11.74 6.53
C HIS A 156 -3.67 -12.88 6.33
N ASN A 157 -4.27 -13.01 5.15
CA ASN A 157 -5.01 -14.20 4.79
C ASN A 157 -4.04 -15.39 4.56
N PRO A 158 -4.47 -16.63 4.82
CA PRO A 158 -3.68 -17.81 4.46
C PRO A 158 -3.50 -17.85 2.93
N LEU A 159 -2.33 -18.33 2.45
CA LEU A 159 -2.11 -18.55 1.04
C LEU A 159 -3.20 -19.50 0.47
N PRO A 160 -3.95 -19.10 -0.56
CA PRO A 160 -5.00 -19.95 -1.13
C PRO A 160 -4.45 -21.20 -1.78
N ALA A 161 -5.17 -22.34 -1.64
CA ALA A 161 -4.82 -23.64 -2.20
C ALA A 161 -3.34 -24.00 -2.00
N PRO A 162 -2.82 -24.00 -0.76
CA PRO A 162 -1.41 -24.24 -0.52
C PRO A 162 -1.04 -25.69 -0.90
N ARG A 163 0.09 -25.85 -1.58
CA ARG A 163 0.67 -27.17 -1.93
C ARG A 163 1.22 -27.85 -0.68
N ASP A 164 1.51 -29.13 -0.72
CA ASP A 164 2.01 -29.88 0.45
C ASP A 164 3.31 -29.30 1.00
N ASN A 165 4.22 -28.86 0.14
CA ASN A 165 5.48 -28.21 0.53
C ASN A 165 5.31 -26.74 0.99
N GLU A 166 4.11 -26.20 0.94
CA GLU A 166 3.76 -24.87 1.44
C GLU A 166 3.05 -24.92 2.82
N ARG A 167 2.85 -26.12 3.37
CA ARG A 167 2.20 -26.35 4.66
C ARG A 167 3.19 -26.76 5.73
N PRO A 168 3.08 -26.24 6.96
CA PRO A 168 2.11 -25.25 7.48
C PRO A 168 2.44 -23.79 7.14
N GLY A 169 3.45 -23.56 6.33
CA GLY A 169 3.96 -22.25 5.93
C GLY A 169 4.77 -21.52 7.00
N PRO A 170 5.44 -20.42 6.63
CA PRO A 170 6.25 -19.63 7.55
C PRO A 170 5.42 -18.95 8.63
N ALA A 171 6.03 -18.70 9.79
CA ALA A 171 5.41 -17.91 10.85
C ALA A 171 5.23 -16.46 10.40
N CYS A 172 4.07 -15.86 10.72
CA CYS A 172 3.77 -14.45 10.51
C CYS A 172 3.72 -13.72 11.86
N TYR A 173 4.10 -12.45 11.88
CA TYR A 173 4.06 -11.63 13.09
C TYR A 173 2.62 -11.42 13.62
N CYS A 174 1.59 -11.63 12.79
CA CYS A 174 0.20 -11.62 13.25
C CYS A 174 -0.20 -12.80 14.13
N GLY A 175 0.71 -13.76 14.36
CA GLY A 175 0.49 -14.96 15.14
C GLY A 175 0.04 -16.18 14.33
N CYS A 176 -0.32 -16.01 13.04
CA CYS A 176 -0.70 -17.08 12.13
C CYS A 176 0.52 -17.66 11.39
N ARG A 177 0.29 -18.70 10.58
CA ARG A 177 1.30 -19.28 9.70
C ARG A 177 0.80 -19.32 8.26
N GLY A 178 1.74 -19.18 7.30
CA GLY A 178 1.42 -19.30 5.88
C GLY A 178 0.60 -18.14 5.32
N CYS A 179 0.61 -16.98 5.99
CA CYS A 179 -0.01 -15.76 5.46
C CYS A 179 0.57 -15.38 4.11
N VAL A 180 -0.24 -14.79 3.24
CA VAL A 180 0.15 -14.30 1.91
C VAL A 180 1.44 -13.46 1.98
N GLU A 181 1.56 -12.57 2.96
CA GLU A 181 2.75 -11.75 3.17
C GLU A 181 4.02 -12.56 3.35
N THR A 182 3.97 -13.67 4.07
CA THR A 182 5.16 -14.50 4.31
C THR A 182 5.72 -15.13 3.04
N TRP A 183 4.95 -15.14 1.96
CA TRP A 183 5.33 -15.70 0.66
C TRP A 183 5.58 -14.63 -0.40
N LEU A 184 4.80 -13.54 -0.39
CA LEU A 184 4.75 -12.56 -1.46
C LEU A 184 5.48 -11.25 -1.15
N SER A 185 6.02 -11.08 0.06
CA SER A 185 6.94 -9.99 0.37
C SER A 185 8.32 -10.22 -0.25
N GLY A 186 9.14 -9.16 -0.33
CA GLY A 186 10.54 -9.27 -0.76
C GLY A 186 11.33 -10.29 0.07
N PRO A 187 11.30 -10.21 1.41
CA PRO A 187 11.88 -11.25 2.27
C PRO A 187 11.31 -12.65 2.02
N GLY A 188 10.03 -12.77 1.66
CA GLY A 188 9.40 -14.03 1.30
C GLY A 188 10.02 -14.64 0.04
N LEU A 189 10.21 -13.85 -1.02
CA LEU A 189 10.89 -14.28 -2.25
C LEU A 189 12.36 -14.64 -2.00
N ALA A 190 13.09 -13.82 -1.24
CA ALA A 190 14.49 -14.09 -0.89
C ALA A 190 14.64 -15.42 -0.16
N ARG A 191 13.84 -15.67 0.86
CA ARG A 191 13.83 -16.93 1.61
C ARG A 191 13.50 -18.13 0.73
N ASP A 192 12.52 -18.01 -0.19
CA ASP A 192 12.15 -19.10 -1.11
C ASP A 192 13.27 -19.44 -2.12
N ALA A 193 14.13 -18.46 -2.40
CA ALA A 193 15.36 -18.64 -3.20
C ALA A 193 16.58 -19.11 -2.37
N GLY A 194 16.40 -19.45 -1.09
CA GLY A 194 17.48 -19.89 -0.19
C GLY A 194 18.41 -18.75 0.26
N ARG A 195 17.91 -17.51 0.32
CA ARG A 195 18.66 -16.32 0.77
C ARG A 195 18.09 -15.81 2.11
N ASP A 196 18.97 -15.67 3.08
CA ASP A 196 18.60 -15.17 4.42
C ASP A 196 18.78 -13.65 4.55
N ASP A 197 19.33 -12.99 3.52
CA ASP A 197 19.57 -11.54 3.52
C ASP A 197 18.30 -10.69 3.32
N GLY A 198 17.19 -11.30 2.93
CA GLY A 198 15.90 -10.63 2.69
C GLY A 198 15.86 -9.76 1.42
N HIS A 199 16.90 -9.76 0.60
CA HIS A 199 17.04 -8.93 -0.59
C HIS A 199 16.46 -9.60 -1.85
N ALA A 200 15.21 -9.27 -2.17
CA ALA A 200 14.54 -9.76 -3.37
C ALA A 200 15.22 -9.29 -4.67
N GLU A 201 15.83 -8.11 -4.66
CA GLU A 201 16.57 -7.53 -5.80
C GLU A 201 17.69 -8.45 -6.27
N ALA A 202 18.38 -9.09 -5.33
CA ALA A 202 19.44 -10.04 -5.65
C ALA A 202 18.90 -11.33 -6.30
N VAL A 203 17.69 -11.78 -5.90
CA VAL A 203 17.01 -12.91 -6.54
C VAL A 203 16.63 -12.56 -7.99
N VAL A 204 16.07 -11.36 -8.19
CA VAL A 204 15.69 -10.87 -9.53
C VAL A 204 16.92 -10.74 -10.43
N ALA A 205 18.00 -10.19 -9.91
CA ALA A 205 19.26 -10.09 -10.67
C ALA A 205 19.81 -11.48 -11.07
N ALA A 206 19.82 -12.46 -10.15
CA ALA A 206 20.24 -13.81 -10.42
C ALA A 206 19.31 -14.52 -11.44
N MET A 207 18.00 -14.33 -11.32
CA MET A 207 17.01 -14.83 -12.28
C MET A 207 17.30 -14.32 -13.70
N ARG A 208 17.56 -13.01 -13.85
CA ARG A 208 17.91 -12.39 -15.14
C ARG A 208 19.26 -12.85 -15.68
N ALA A 209 20.18 -13.21 -14.79
CA ALA A 209 21.46 -13.82 -15.16
C ALA A 209 21.36 -15.30 -15.56
N GLY A 210 20.16 -15.89 -15.50
CA GLY A 210 19.92 -17.27 -15.90
C GLY A 210 20.12 -18.31 -14.79
N ASP A 211 20.24 -17.90 -13.52
CA ASP A 211 20.34 -18.82 -12.38
C ASP A 211 19.08 -19.67 -12.25
N PRO A 212 19.18 -21.03 -12.36
CA PRO A 212 17.99 -21.89 -12.37
C PRO A 212 17.22 -21.88 -11.04
N ALA A 213 17.90 -21.70 -9.89
CA ALA A 213 17.26 -21.69 -8.59
C ALA A 213 16.44 -20.40 -8.40
N ALA A 214 17.00 -19.25 -8.81
CA ALA A 214 16.31 -17.98 -8.80
C ALA A 214 15.11 -17.95 -9.78
N GLN A 215 15.26 -18.55 -10.98
CA GLN A 215 14.16 -18.70 -11.93
C GLN A 215 13.03 -19.57 -11.37
N ALA A 216 13.38 -20.69 -10.71
CA ALA A 216 12.40 -21.54 -10.05
C ALA A 216 11.69 -20.84 -8.90
N ALA A 217 12.41 -20.07 -8.07
CA ALA A 217 11.83 -19.27 -6.98
C ALA A 217 10.87 -18.20 -7.52
N PHE A 218 11.25 -17.47 -8.56
CA PHE A 218 10.39 -16.49 -9.21
C PHE A 218 9.14 -17.12 -9.82
N THR A 219 9.27 -18.30 -10.46
CA THR A 219 8.13 -19.04 -10.99
C THR A 219 7.12 -19.42 -9.89
N ARG A 220 7.60 -19.90 -8.73
CA ARG A 220 6.76 -20.20 -7.56
C ARG A 220 6.13 -18.92 -6.98
N TYR A 221 6.87 -17.83 -6.95
CA TYR A 221 6.36 -16.51 -6.51
C TYR A 221 5.17 -16.08 -7.36
N VAL A 222 5.30 -16.11 -8.69
CA VAL A 222 4.21 -15.73 -9.61
C VAL A 222 3.00 -16.66 -9.46
N ASP A 223 3.20 -17.96 -9.29
CA ASP A 223 2.12 -18.92 -9.05
C ASP A 223 1.35 -18.59 -7.74
N ARG A 224 2.07 -18.31 -6.66
CA ARG A 224 1.47 -17.93 -5.38
C ARG A 224 0.71 -16.60 -5.49
N LEU A 225 1.27 -15.62 -6.19
CA LEU A 225 0.64 -14.33 -6.42
C LEU A 225 -0.64 -14.49 -7.24
N ALA A 226 -0.63 -15.31 -8.29
CA ALA A 226 -1.81 -15.59 -9.09
C ALA A 226 -2.93 -16.24 -8.28
N ARG A 227 -2.61 -17.22 -7.40
CA ARG A 227 -3.58 -17.84 -6.49
C ARG A 227 -4.16 -16.82 -5.50
N ALA A 228 -3.31 -16.00 -4.91
CA ALA A 228 -3.71 -15.01 -3.93
C ALA A 228 -4.58 -13.91 -4.55
N LEU A 229 -4.21 -13.39 -5.73
CA LEU A 229 -5.02 -12.41 -6.46
C LEU A 229 -6.31 -13.01 -7.01
N GLY A 230 -6.27 -14.25 -7.52
CA GLY A 230 -7.48 -14.95 -7.97
C GLY A 230 -8.53 -15.05 -6.87
N ALA A 231 -8.11 -15.30 -5.61
CA ALA A 231 -9.04 -15.30 -4.48
C ALA A 231 -9.66 -13.91 -4.22
N VAL A 232 -8.90 -12.83 -4.39
CA VAL A 232 -9.43 -11.46 -4.26
C VAL A 232 -10.36 -11.13 -5.44
N ILE A 233 -9.98 -11.48 -6.67
CA ILE A 233 -10.79 -11.26 -7.86
C ILE A 233 -12.15 -11.98 -7.72
N ASN A 234 -12.14 -13.23 -7.26
CA ASN A 234 -13.38 -14.01 -7.03
C ASN A 234 -14.33 -13.41 -5.98
N VAL A 235 -13.87 -12.46 -5.15
CA VAL A 235 -14.68 -11.82 -4.08
C VAL A 235 -15.03 -10.38 -4.41
N PHE A 236 -14.08 -9.63 -4.98
CA PHE A 236 -14.21 -8.18 -5.18
C PHE A 236 -14.42 -7.79 -6.64
N ASP A 237 -13.96 -8.61 -7.59
CA ASP A 237 -14.08 -8.44 -9.04
C ASP A 237 -13.65 -7.02 -9.50
N PRO A 238 -12.39 -6.62 -9.25
CA PRO A 238 -11.93 -5.27 -9.60
C PRO A 238 -11.69 -5.14 -11.10
N HIS A 239 -11.94 -3.94 -11.66
CA HIS A 239 -11.54 -3.60 -13.02
C HIS A 239 -10.01 -3.59 -13.20
N ALA A 240 -9.28 -3.24 -12.16
CA ALA A 240 -7.83 -3.30 -12.17
C ALA A 240 -7.24 -3.72 -10.81
N VAL A 241 -6.14 -4.45 -10.89
CA VAL A 241 -5.17 -4.66 -9.81
C VAL A 241 -3.95 -3.81 -10.14
N VAL A 242 -3.62 -2.83 -9.29
CA VAL A 242 -2.43 -1.99 -9.48
C VAL A 242 -1.34 -2.45 -8.51
N LEU A 243 -0.19 -2.84 -9.05
CA LEU A 243 0.96 -3.30 -8.26
C LEU A 243 1.90 -2.14 -7.92
N GLY A 244 2.24 -2.01 -6.64
CA GLY A 244 3.22 -1.10 -6.08
C GLY A 244 4.24 -1.83 -5.20
N GLY A 245 5.17 -1.08 -4.61
CA GLY A 245 6.29 -1.63 -3.87
C GLY A 245 7.44 -2.10 -4.75
N GLY A 246 8.56 -2.51 -4.16
CA GLY A 246 9.79 -2.84 -4.88
C GLY A 246 9.64 -3.92 -5.94
N LEU A 247 8.87 -4.97 -5.65
CA LEU A 247 8.68 -6.09 -6.57
C LEU A 247 7.80 -5.74 -7.78
N SER A 248 6.99 -4.70 -7.71
CA SER A 248 6.22 -4.20 -8.86
C SER A 248 7.10 -3.65 -10.00
N ASN A 249 8.39 -3.39 -9.73
CA ASN A 249 9.36 -2.93 -10.74
C ASN A 249 9.98 -4.09 -11.55
N VAL A 250 9.57 -5.33 -11.31
CA VAL A 250 10.00 -6.50 -12.06
C VAL A 250 9.10 -6.67 -13.29
N ASP A 251 9.61 -6.31 -14.47
CA ASP A 251 8.83 -6.31 -15.72
C ASP A 251 8.26 -7.68 -16.08
N GLU A 252 9.04 -8.71 -15.82
CA GLU A 252 8.69 -10.11 -16.09
C GLU A 252 7.47 -10.58 -15.30
N LEU A 253 7.14 -9.87 -14.19
CA LEU A 253 6.01 -10.21 -13.32
C LEU A 253 4.67 -10.09 -14.05
N TYR A 254 4.50 -9.03 -14.85
CA TYR A 254 3.20 -8.69 -15.45
C TYR A 254 2.72 -9.71 -16.46
N ALA A 255 3.55 -10.05 -17.44
CA ALA A 255 3.21 -11.06 -18.44
C ALA A 255 3.03 -12.46 -17.80
N ALA A 256 3.92 -12.82 -16.86
CA ALA A 256 3.86 -14.12 -16.19
C ALA A 256 2.62 -14.25 -15.29
N LEU A 257 2.19 -13.18 -14.65
CA LEU A 257 0.99 -13.15 -13.81
C LEU A 257 -0.29 -13.21 -14.66
N SER A 258 -0.40 -12.38 -15.71
CA SER A 258 -1.56 -12.38 -16.61
C SER A 258 -1.78 -13.75 -17.26
N ALA A 259 -0.72 -14.48 -17.58
CA ALA A 259 -0.82 -15.83 -18.13
C ALA A 259 -1.32 -16.87 -17.11
N ARG A 260 -1.19 -16.62 -15.79
CA ARG A 260 -1.57 -17.58 -14.73
C ARG A 260 -2.91 -17.29 -14.08
N LEU A 261 -3.35 -16.03 -14.05
CA LEU A 261 -4.59 -15.62 -13.40
C LEU A 261 -5.83 -16.40 -13.84
N PRO A 262 -6.03 -16.69 -15.16
CA PRO A 262 -7.24 -17.41 -15.60
C PRO A 262 -7.45 -18.77 -14.94
N ALA A 263 -6.37 -19.44 -14.53
CA ALA A 263 -6.48 -20.73 -13.84
C ALA A 263 -7.01 -20.64 -12.40
N HIS A 264 -7.12 -19.41 -11.83
CA HIS A 264 -7.48 -19.17 -10.43
C HIS A 264 -8.71 -18.28 -10.27
N VAL A 265 -9.28 -17.81 -11.36
CA VAL A 265 -10.51 -16.97 -11.37
C VAL A 265 -11.68 -17.80 -11.85
N PHE A 266 -12.79 -17.73 -11.13
CA PHE A 266 -14.03 -18.45 -11.47
C PHE A 266 -14.81 -17.68 -12.56
N SER A 267 -14.22 -17.56 -13.73
CA SER A 267 -14.83 -16.94 -14.91
C SER A 267 -14.29 -17.59 -16.17
N ASP A 268 -15.03 -17.51 -17.26
CA ASP A 268 -14.61 -17.93 -18.61
C ASP A 268 -13.64 -16.91 -19.25
N THR A 269 -13.67 -15.65 -18.80
CA THR A 269 -12.73 -14.59 -19.17
C THR A 269 -12.20 -13.88 -17.93
N VAL A 270 -11.00 -13.30 -18.02
CA VAL A 270 -10.42 -12.48 -16.96
C VAL A 270 -10.04 -11.13 -17.54
N ASP A 271 -10.95 -10.17 -17.41
CA ASP A 271 -10.79 -8.81 -17.93
C ASP A 271 -10.16 -7.85 -16.91
N THR A 272 -9.92 -8.30 -15.67
CA THR A 272 -9.18 -7.54 -14.66
C THR A 272 -7.79 -7.19 -15.16
N ALA A 273 -7.52 -5.89 -15.36
CA ALA A 273 -6.21 -5.42 -15.79
C ALA A 273 -5.19 -5.51 -14.64
N VAL A 274 -4.00 -6.05 -14.91
CA VAL A 274 -2.86 -6.00 -13.97
C VAL A 274 -1.93 -4.88 -14.41
N LEU A 275 -1.86 -3.82 -13.64
CA LEU A 275 -1.19 -2.58 -13.98
C LEU A 275 0.00 -2.31 -13.05
N ARG A 276 1.05 -1.68 -13.61
CA ARG A 276 2.12 -1.08 -12.81
C ARG A 276 1.63 0.26 -12.28
N HIS A 277 2.02 0.60 -11.04
CA HIS A 277 1.79 1.93 -10.49
C HIS A 277 2.35 3.05 -11.39
N ARG A 278 1.69 4.20 -11.38
CA ARG A 278 2.13 5.37 -12.15
C ARG A 278 3.03 6.31 -11.35
N HIS A 279 2.75 6.49 -10.06
CA HIS A 279 3.38 7.54 -9.24
C HIS A 279 4.53 7.07 -8.38
N GLY A 280 4.81 5.76 -8.31
CA GLY A 280 5.93 5.19 -7.56
C GLY A 280 5.89 5.54 -6.07
N ASP A 281 7.03 5.98 -5.52
CA ASP A 281 7.17 6.37 -4.12
C ASP A 281 6.26 7.55 -3.70
N SER A 282 5.70 8.27 -4.68
CA SER A 282 4.81 9.41 -4.40
C SER A 282 3.34 9.00 -4.23
N SER A 283 2.97 7.74 -4.52
CA SER A 283 1.56 7.31 -4.47
C SER A 283 0.96 7.45 -3.06
N GLY A 284 1.72 7.18 -1.99
CA GLY A 284 1.26 7.33 -0.61
C GLY A 284 0.85 8.76 -0.28
N VAL A 285 1.76 9.71 -0.48
CA VAL A 285 1.50 11.13 -0.17
C VAL A 285 0.44 11.76 -1.08
N ARG A 286 0.39 11.34 -2.37
CA ARG A 286 -0.68 11.75 -3.31
C ARG A 286 -2.03 11.23 -2.87
N GLY A 287 -2.12 9.94 -2.55
CA GLY A 287 -3.34 9.31 -2.10
C GLY A 287 -3.87 9.91 -0.80
N ALA A 288 -2.97 10.28 0.12
CA ALA A 288 -3.36 11.04 1.31
C ALA A 288 -4.06 12.37 0.93
N ALA A 289 -3.52 13.12 -0.05
CA ALA A 289 -4.16 14.33 -0.56
C ALA A 289 -5.52 14.03 -1.21
N TRP A 290 -5.62 12.94 -1.98
CA TRP A 290 -6.85 12.50 -2.66
C TRP A 290 -7.91 11.88 -1.73
N LEU A 291 -7.65 11.74 -0.44
CA LEU A 291 -8.72 11.44 0.52
C LEU A 291 -9.81 12.53 0.53
N TRP A 292 -9.49 13.71 0.01
CA TRP A 292 -10.41 14.79 -0.25
C TRP A 292 -10.72 14.86 -1.75
N PRO A 293 -11.98 14.58 -2.18
CA PRO A 293 -12.33 14.56 -3.58
C PRO A 293 -12.21 15.96 -4.22
N PRO A 294 -12.15 16.05 -5.57
CA PRO A 294 -12.19 17.32 -6.27
C PRO A 294 -13.39 18.17 -5.85
N GLY A 295 -13.17 19.48 -5.60
CA GLY A 295 -14.23 20.42 -5.21
C GLY A 295 -14.62 20.42 -3.72
N SER A 296 -13.85 19.71 -2.87
CA SER A 296 -14.06 19.72 -1.42
C SER A 296 -13.28 20.83 -0.72
#